data_ba5ff0dbbda427e204637a1927291e6e
#
_entry.id   ba5ff0dbbda427e204637a1927291e6e
#
_cell.length_a   1.000
_cell.length_b   1.000
_cell.length_c   1.000
_cell.angle_alpha   90.00
_cell.angle_beta   90.00
_cell.angle_gamma   90.00
#
_symmetry.space_group_name_H-M   'P 1'
#
loop_
_entity.id
_entity.type
_entity.pdbx_description
1 polymer ?
#
loop_
_entity_poly.entity_id
_entity_poly.type
_entity_poly.pdbx_seq_one_letter_code
_entity_poly.pdbx_strand_id
1 'polypeptide(L)'
;DTTKPKFEESLQVLEALLLEKEVSWDGEHYHFEPLTVMPRPEHAIPIALAIMAPAGIEAMASKGYHIQTTPLGANHDVLVEQVSAFFRGRALAGTHCHSRLSLQRGLYLTKNDADTQNKTALAYRYYQSFDNVFGGPGIVEEGVIKPLPRTQSIEELGANVLICGVQEMIDRLSEYAELGISEVIASSNFGQEQSETLEM
;
A
#
# COMPACT_ATOMS: atom_id res chain seq x y z
N ASP A 1 7.23 15.71 -17.10
CA ASP A 1 7.28 14.47 -16.30
C ASP A 1 6.74 13.32 -17.15
N THR A 2 7.62 12.39 -17.54
CA THR A 2 7.31 11.24 -18.41
C THR A 2 6.89 10.00 -17.60
N THR A 3 6.91 10.07 -16.28
CA THR A 3 6.68 8.91 -15.41
C THR A 3 5.28 8.34 -15.55
N LYS A 4 4.26 9.21 -15.56
CA LYS A 4 2.87 8.77 -15.64
C LYS A 4 2.52 8.16 -17.00
N PRO A 5 2.82 8.78 -18.16
CA PRO A 5 2.58 8.17 -19.47
C PRO A 5 3.31 6.83 -19.64
N LYS A 6 4.56 6.76 -19.22
CA LYS A 6 5.33 5.51 -19.26
C LYS A 6 4.72 4.40 -18.40
N PHE A 7 4.24 4.73 -17.20
CA PHE A 7 3.54 3.78 -16.34
C PHE A 7 2.25 3.26 -17.00
N GLU A 8 1.44 4.15 -17.56
CA GLU A 8 0.19 3.78 -18.24
C GLU A 8 0.45 2.87 -19.44
N GLU A 9 1.47 3.15 -20.25
CA GLU A 9 1.86 2.29 -21.36
C GLU A 9 2.45 0.95 -20.87
N SER A 10 3.27 0.96 -19.79
CA SER A 10 3.80 -0.26 -19.19
C SER A 10 2.69 -1.22 -18.76
N LEU A 11 1.62 -0.66 -18.20
CA LEU A 11 0.48 -1.45 -17.73
C LEU A 11 -0.28 -2.10 -18.90
N GLN A 12 -0.49 -1.37 -20.00
CA GLN A 12 -1.11 -1.90 -21.21
C GLN A 12 -0.25 -3.01 -21.83
N VAL A 13 1.07 -2.79 -21.92
CA VAL A 13 2.01 -3.82 -22.41
C VAL A 13 1.96 -5.07 -21.53
N LEU A 14 1.95 -4.91 -20.22
CA LEU A 14 1.86 -6.05 -19.28
C LEU A 14 0.55 -6.84 -19.47
N GLU A 15 -0.56 -6.15 -19.59
CA GLU A 15 -1.86 -6.80 -19.83
C GLU A 15 -1.89 -7.56 -21.17
N ALA A 16 -1.42 -6.95 -22.25
CA ALA A 16 -1.33 -7.61 -23.55
C ALA A 16 -0.47 -8.88 -23.48
N LEU A 17 0.73 -8.80 -22.85
CA LEU A 17 1.64 -9.93 -22.70
C LEU A 17 1.06 -11.09 -21.84
N LEU A 18 0.21 -10.78 -20.86
CA LEU A 18 -0.44 -11.78 -20.03
C LEU A 18 -1.67 -12.41 -20.69
N LEU A 19 -2.42 -11.64 -21.49
CA LEU A 19 -3.72 -12.07 -22.03
C LEU A 19 -3.61 -12.63 -23.46
N GLU A 20 -2.75 -12.05 -24.30
CA GLU A 20 -2.66 -12.40 -25.70
C GLU A 20 -1.55 -13.45 -25.96
N LYS A 21 -1.75 -14.27 -27.00
CA LYS A 21 -0.81 -15.35 -27.34
C LYS A 21 0.48 -14.80 -27.93
N GLU A 22 0.40 -13.82 -28.77
CA GLU A 22 1.52 -13.17 -29.44
C GLU A 22 1.26 -11.66 -29.45
N VAL A 23 2.22 -10.89 -29.03
CA VAL A 23 2.13 -9.43 -28.88
C VAL A 23 3.30 -8.77 -29.59
N SER A 24 3.01 -7.77 -30.40
CA SER A 24 3.97 -6.75 -30.84
C SER A 24 3.53 -5.41 -30.28
N TRP A 25 4.47 -4.52 -30.05
CA TRP A 25 4.17 -3.19 -29.51
C TRP A 25 4.95 -2.11 -30.23
N ASP A 26 4.27 -1.03 -30.58
CA ASP A 26 4.85 0.16 -31.21
C ASP A 26 4.27 1.42 -30.55
N GLY A 27 4.67 1.68 -29.30
CA GLY A 27 4.22 2.80 -28.47
C GLY A 27 5.25 3.92 -28.35
N GLU A 28 5.02 4.84 -27.44
CA GLU A 28 5.94 5.96 -27.18
C GLU A 28 7.18 5.51 -26.39
N HIS A 29 7.02 4.52 -25.49
CA HIS A 29 8.08 4.10 -24.55
C HIS A 29 8.55 2.66 -24.78
N TYR A 30 7.76 1.83 -25.43
CA TYR A 30 8.05 0.43 -25.68
C TYR A 30 7.87 0.10 -27.16
N HIS A 31 8.88 -0.60 -27.73
CA HIS A 31 8.85 -1.08 -29.12
C HIS A 31 9.42 -2.50 -29.14
N PHE A 32 8.68 -3.46 -29.64
CA PHE A 32 9.18 -4.80 -29.85
C PHE A 32 8.39 -5.56 -30.92
N GLU A 33 9.12 -6.41 -31.63
CA GLU A 33 8.59 -7.32 -32.63
C GLU A 33 7.70 -8.42 -31.98
N PRO A 34 6.88 -9.15 -32.74
CA PRO A 34 6.01 -10.18 -32.22
C PRO A 34 6.74 -11.18 -31.32
N LEU A 35 6.30 -11.33 -30.08
CA LEU A 35 6.83 -12.29 -29.11
C LEU A 35 5.70 -12.96 -28.33
N THR A 36 6.01 -14.15 -27.81
CA THR A 36 5.12 -14.93 -26.94
C THR A 36 5.79 -15.11 -25.55
N VAL A 37 5.11 -14.73 -24.50
CA VAL A 37 5.58 -14.98 -23.13
C VAL A 37 5.18 -16.39 -22.69
N MET A 38 6.16 -17.14 -22.13
CA MET A 38 5.97 -18.51 -21.64
C MET A 38 6.55 -18.68 -20.23
N PRO A 39 5.94 -19.46 -19.33
CA PRO A 39 4.64 -20.17 -19.51
C PRO A 39 3.46 -19.20 -19.54
N ARG A 40 2.42 -19.53 -20.27
CA ARG A 40 1.21 -18.72 -20.30
C ARG A 40 0.31 -19.05 -19.11
N PRO A 41 -0.32 -18.05 -18.49
CA PRO A 41 -1.30 -18.28 -17.44
C PRO A 41 -2.55 -18.98 -18.02
N GLU A 42 -3.04 -19.99 -17.30
CA GLU A 42 -4.30 -20.69 -17.66
C GLU A 42 -5.53 -19.84 -17.32
N HIS A 43 -5.39 -18.93 -16.37
CA HIS A 43 -6.45 -18.01 -15.92
C HIS A 43 -5.92 -16.58 -15.91
N ALA A 44 -6.83 -15.61 -16.01
CA ALA A 44 -6.47 -14.19 -15.89
C ALA A 44 -5.79 -13.93 -14.54
N ILE A 45 -4.62 -13.30 -14.58
CA ILE A 45 -3.89 -12.89 -13.38
C ILE A 45 -4.45 -11.55 -12.91
N PRO A 46 -4.98 -11.45 -11.68
CA PRO A 46 -5.44 -10.17 -11.16
C PRO A 46 -4.27 -9.21 -10.93
N ILE A 47 -4.41 -7.97 -11.39
CA ILE A 47 -3.40 -6.92 -11.21
C ILE A 47 -3.83 -6.03 -10.06
N ALA A 48 -2.96 -5.88 -9.06
CA ALA A 48 -3.12 -4.93 -7.96
C ALA A 48 -2.08 -3.82 -8.05
N LEU A 49 -2.52 -2.58 -7.94
CA LEU A 49 -1.67 -1.39 -8.04
C LEU A 49 -1.50 -0.73 -6.68
N ALA A 50 -0.25 -0.49 -6.30
CA ALA A 50 0.09 0.22 -5.06
C ALA A 50 0.00 1.73 -5.29
N ILE A 51 -1.03 2.38 -4.75
CA ILE A 51 -1.32 3.80 -4.97
C ILE A 51 -1.78 4.44 -3.66
N MET A 52 -1.20 5.59 -3.30
CA MET A 52 -1.59 6.36 -2.11
C MET A 52 -2.43 7.60 -2.44
N ALA A 53 -2.21 8.22 -3.60
CA ALA A 53 -2.92 9.45 -3.99
C ALA A 53 -4.38 9.16 -4.36
N PRO A 54 -5.39 9.80 -3.74
CA PRO A 54 -6.81 9.56 -4.01
C PRO A 54 -7.18 9.66 -5.49
N ALA A 55 -6.67 10.67 -6.20
CA ALA A 55 -6.93 10.82 -7.64
C ALA A 55 -6.41 9.63 -8.47
N GLY A 56 -5.25 9.07 -8.11
CA GLY A 56 -4.70 7.88 -8.76
C GLY A 56 -5.50 6.63 -8.42
N ILE A 57 -5.94 6.48 -7.17
CA ILE A 57 -6.81 5.40 -6.72
C ILE A 57 -8.10 5.39 -7.53
N GLU A 58 -8.80 6.54 -7.62
CA GLU A 58 -10.04 6.67 -8.37
C GLU A 58 -9.86 6.34 -9.87
N ALA A 59 -8.80 6.88 -10.49
CA ALA A 59 -8.51 6.66 -11.91
C ALA A 59 -8.21 5.18 -12.22
N MET A 60 -7.48 4.46 -11.37
CA MET A 60 -7.16 3.06 -11.63
C MET A 60 -8.29 2.11 -11.20
N ALA A 61 -9.02 2.41 -10.14
CA ALA A 61 -10.22 1.68 -9.77
C ALA A 61 -11.32 1.77 -10.84
N SER A 62 -11.44 2.92 -11.53
CA SER A 62 -12.39 3.08 -12.65
C SER A 62 -12.07 2.21 -13.87
N LYS A 63 -10.82 1.77 -14.02
CA LYS A 63 -10.38 0.80 -15.01
C LYS A 63 -10.52 -0.66 -14.55
N GLY A 64 -10.98 -0.90 -13.32
CA GLY A 64 -11.22 -2.24 -12.76
C GLY A 64 -10.02 -2.88 -12.05
N TYR A 65 -8.91 -2.18 -11.88
CA TYR A 65 -7.75 -2.70 -11.14
C TYR A 65 -8.02 -2.85 -9.65
N HIS A 66 -7.42 -3.87 -9.03
CA HIS A 66 -7.32 -3.94 -7.59
C HIS A 66 -6.39 -2.84 -7.07
N ILE A 67 -6.71 -2.29 -5.92
CA ILE A 67 -5.91 -1.22 -5.32
C ILE A 67 -5.34 -1.70 -3.98
N GLN A 68 -4.04 -1.52 -3.81
CA GLN A 68 -3.37 -1.60 -2.53
C GLN A 68 -2.97 -0.19 -2.10
N THR A 69 -3.43 0.25 -0.94
CA THR A 69 -3.13 1.59 -0.43
C THR A 69 -2.65 1.56 1.01
N THR A 70 -2.15 2.69 1.47
CA THR A 70 -1.76 2.92 2.87
C THR A 70 -1.79 4.43 3.16
N PRO A 71 -2.36 4.86 4.29
CA PRO A 71 -2.18 6.23 4.78
C PRO A 71 -0.83 6.40 5.49
N LEU A 72 0.02 5.34 5.56
CA LEU A 72 1.23 5.30 6.38
C LEU A 72 0.90 5.60 7.86
N GLY A 73 1.58 6.58 8.45
CA GLY A 73 1.30 7.09 9.79
C GLY A 73 0.35 8.30 9.82
N ALA A 74 -0.33 8.63 8.70
CA ALA A 74 -1.27 9.74 8.65
C ALA A 74 -2.58 9.45 9.39
N ASN A 75 -3.37 10.49 9.63
CA ASN A 75 -4.62 10.41 10.36
C ASN A 75 -5.70 9.62 9.61
N HIS A 76 -6.79 9.33 10.30
CA HIS A 76 -7.92 8.56 9.78
C HIS A 76 -8.59 9.21 8.56
N ASP A 77 -8.63 10.54 8.48
CA ASP A 77 -9.26 11.25 7.34
C ASP A 77 -8.58 10.94 6.01
N VAL A 78 -7.26 10.76 6.02
CA VAL A 78 -6.51 10.33 4.82
C VAL A 78 -6.95 8.94 4.36
N LEU A 79 -7.16 8.02 5.29
CA LEU A 79 -7.69 6.69 4.97
C LEU A 79 -9.11 6.77 4.39
N VAL A 80 -9.99 7.53 5.02
CA VAL A 80 -11.38 7.71 4.55
C VAL A 80 -11.40 8.29 3.13
N GLU A 81 -10.55 9.26 2.82
CA GLU A 81 -10.46 9.82 1.48
C GLU A 81 -9.95 8.79 0.45
N GLN A 82 -8.94 7.98 0.79
CA GLN A 82 -8.43 6.90 -0.07
C GLN A 82 -9.52 5.85 -0.35
N VAL A 83 -10.26 5.44 0.68
CA VAL A 83 -11.39 4.49 0.55
C VAL A 83 -12.50 5.08 -0.30
N SER A 84 -12.87 6.34 -0.06
CA SER A 84 -13.89 7.04 -0.84
C SER A 84 -13.52 7.15 -2.31
N ALA A 85 -12.26 7.45 -2.62
CA ALA A 85 -11.74 7.51 -3.98
C ALA A 85 -11.83 6.14 -4.68
N PHE A 86 -11.51 5.06 -3.98
CA PHE A 86 -11.66 3.71 -4.51
C PHE A 86 -13.11 3.40 -4.90
N PHE A 87 -14.07 3.69 -4.03
CA PHE A 87 -15.47 3.40 -4.32
C PHE A 87 -16.05 4.29 -5.41
N ARG A 88 -15.63 5.57 -5.50
CA ARG A 88 -16.00 6.42 -6.65
C ARG A 88 -15.49 5.82 -7.96
N GLY A 89 -14.22 5.44 -8.01
CA GLY A 89 -13.64 4.82 -9.22
C GLY A 89 -14.32 3.49 -9.56
N ARG A 90 -14.50 2.60 -8.59
CA ARG A 90 -15.18 1.32 -8.79
C ARG A 90 -16.62 1.47 -9.31
N ALA A 91 -17.35 2.48 -8.86
CA ALA A 91 -18.69 2.78 -9.36
C ALA A 91 -18.67 3.15 -10.85
N LEU A 92 -17.63 3.84 -11.33
CA LEU A 92 -17.45 4.17 -12.75
C LEU A 92 -17.10 2.94 -13.61
N ALA A 93 -16.41 1.95 -13.03
CA ALA A 93 -16.08 0.69 -13.71
C ALA A 93 -17.30 -0.21 -13.99
N GLY A 94 -18.44 0.06 -13.34
CA GLY A 94 -19.70 -0.63 -13.54
C GLY A 94 -19.95 -1.81 -12.60
N THR A 95 -21.14 -2.41 -12.71
CA THR A 95 -21.66 -3.42 -11.77
C THR A 95 -20.94 -4.76 -11.82
N HIS A 96 -20.22 -5.06 -12.87
CA HIS A 96 -19.44 -6.30 -13.02
C HIS A 96 -17.99 -6.17 -12.55
N CYS A 97 -17.61 -5.01 -12.00
CA CYS A 97 -16.28 -4.80 -11.47
C CYS A 97 -16.09 -5.51 -10.13
N HIS A 98 -15.13 -6.43 -10.08
CA HIS A 98 -14.77 -7.19 -8.88
C HIS A 98 -13.47 -6.70 -8.23
N SER A 99 -13.05 -5.46 -8.52
CA SER A 99 -11.86 -4.88 -7.90
C SER A 99 -11.98 -4.85 -6.37
N ARG A 100 -10.84 -5.05 -5.69
CA ARG A 100 -10.72 -5.08 -4.23
C ARG A 100 -9.82 -3.97 -3.76
N LEU A 101 -10.06 -3.51 -2.54
CA LEU A 101 -9.21 -2.57 -1.83
C LEU A 101 -8.47 -3.31 -0.72
N SER A 102 -7.16 -3.37 -0.82
CA SER A 102 -6.27 -3.90 0.22
C SER A 102 -5.59 -2.74 0.94
N LEU A 103 -5.58 -2.77 2.26
CA LEU A 103 -5.00 -1.74 3.12
C LEU A 103 -3.73 -2.27 3.79
N GLN A 104 -2.57 -1.68 3.50
CA GLN A 104 -1.35 -1.95 4.26
C GLN A 104 -1.34 -1.12 5.53
N ARG A 105 -1.10 -1.77 6.68
CA ARG A 105 -0.97 -1.10 7.98
C ARG A 105 0.25 -1.58 8.75
N GLY A 106 0.91 -0.62 9.40
CA GLY A 106 1.81 -0.92 10.51
C GLY A 106 1.00 -1.53 11.65
N LEU A 107 1.25 -2.80 11.98
CA LEU A 107 0.46 -3.56 12.94
C LEU A 107 1.38 -4.32 13.91
N TYR A 108 1.08 -4.25 15.20
CA TYR A 108 1.71 -5.08 16.22
C TYR A 108 0.73 -5.33 17.37
N LEU A 109 0.54 -6.61 17.71
CA LEU A 109 -0.30 -6.98 18.85
C LEU A 109 0.53 -6.93 20.14
N THR A 110 0.14 -6.09 21.07
CA THR A 110 0.89 -5.84 22.29
C THR A 110 0.32 -6.57 23.50
N LYS A 111 1.20 -6.90 24.46
CA LYS A 111 0.86 -7.66 25.67
C LYS A 111 0.30 -6.76 26.79
N ASN A 112 0.69 -5.50 26.84
CA ASN A 112 0.31 -4.50 27.85
C ASN A 112 0.74 -3.08 27.39
N ASP A 113 0.39 -2.06 28.20
CA ASP A 113 0.65 -0.66 27.89
C ASP A 113 2.15 -0.33 27.73
N ALA A 114 3.01 -0.94 28.53
CA ALA A 114 4.46 -0.73 28.42
C ALA A 114 5.01 -1.28 27.10
N ASP A 115 4.50 -2.42 26.67
CA ASP A 115 4.83 -3.00 25.36
C ASP A 115 4.29 -2.12 24.22
N THR A 116 3.06 -1.59 24.33
CA THR A 116 2.49 -0.63 23.38
C THR A 116 3.36 0.61 23.24
N GLN A 117 3.79 1.21 24.32
CA GLN A 117 4.68 2.38 24.31
C GLN A 117 6.02 2.06 23.63
N ASN A 118 6.64 0.92 23.94
CA ASN A 118 7.90 0.48 23.35
C ASN A 118 7.75 0.27 21.83
N LYS A 119 6.75 -0.49 21.40
CA LYS A 119 6.53 -0.78 19.97
C LYS A 119 6.15 0.47 19.18
N THR A 120 5.39 1.39 19.79
CA THR A 120 5.07 2.70 19.19
C THR A 120 6.34 3.55 19.02
N ALA A 121 7.27 3.52 19.98
CA ALA A 121 8.55 4.22 19.86
C ALA A 121 9.42 3.67 18.72
N LEU A 122 9.47 2.34 18.54
CA LEU A 122 10.14 1.71 17.41
C LEU A 122 9.50 2.08 16.09
N ALA A 123 8.17 2.02 16.00
CA ALA A 123 7.43 2.43 14.81
C ALA A 123 7.67 3.91 14.48
N TYR A 124 7.70 4.78 15.47
CA TYR A 124 7.99 6.20 15.26
C TYR A 124 9.35 6.42 14.60
N ARG A 125 10.39 5.74 15.09
CA ARG A 125 11.73 5.79 14.51
C ARG A 125 11.75 5.21 13.09
N TYR A 126 11.04 4.11 12.85
CA TYR A 126 10.87 3.53 11.51
C TYR A 126 10.27 4.53 10.54
N TYR A 127 9.19 5.22 10.91
CA TYR A 127 8.56 6.23 10.05
C TYR A 127 9.43 7.48 9.84
N GLN A 128 10.27 7.86 10.80
CA GLN A 128 11.27 8.91 10.61
C GLN A 128 12.27 8.55 9.50
N SER A 129 12.71 7.29 9.44
CA SER A 129 13.59 6.79 8.37
C SER A 129 12.85 6.71 7.04
N PHE A 130 11.58 6.31 7.04
CA PHE A 130 10.72 6.26 5.87
C PHE A 130 10.53 7.65 5.24
N ASP A 131 10.31 8.68 6.03
CA ASP A 131 10.21 10.07 5.57
C ASP A 131 11.49 10.54 4.85
N ASN A 132 12.65 10.09 5.31
CA ASN A 132 13.92 10.39 4.65
C ASN A 132 14.03 9.78 3.25
N VAL A 133 13.51 8.58 3.03
CA VAL A 133 13.54 7.90 1.73
C VAL A 133 12.54 8.50 0.75
N PHE A 134 11.30 8.78 1.20
CA PHE A 134 10.18 9.13 0.31
C PHE A 134 9.93 10.62 0.16
N GLY A 135 10.29 11.44 1.12
CA GLY A 135 10.05 12.87 1.08
C GLY A 135 11.24 13.72 1.46
N GLY A 136 12.34 13.09 1.87
CA GLY A 136 13.50 13.74 2.40
C GLY A 136 14.72 13.71 1.47
N PRO A 137 15.90 14.09 2.00
CA PRO A 137 17.13 14.22 1.24
C PRO A 137 17.79 12.89 0.88
N GLY A 138 17.29 11.74 1.35
CA GLY A 138 17.90 10.42 1.11
C GLY A 138 19.22 10.22 1.84
N ILE A 139 19.39 10.78 3.05
CA ILE A 139 20.64 10.70 3.81
C ILE A 139 20.83 9.30 4.39
N VAL A 140 21.99 8.70 4.11
CA VAL A 140 22.45 7.44 4.70
C VAL A 140 23.71 7.74 5.52
N GLU A 141 23.74 7.30 6.78
CA GLU A 141 24.89 7.41 7.68
C GLU A 141 25.23 6.02 8.20
N GLU A 142 26.51 5.63 8.12
CA GLU A 142 27.01 4.32 8.58
C GLU A 142 26.23 3.10 8.02
N GLY A 143 25.72 3.21 6.78
CA GLY A 143 24.94 2.15 6.13
C GLY A 143 23.47 2.09 6.57
N VAL A 144 22.99 3.02 7.38
CA VAL A 144 21.62 3.09 7.86
C VAL A 144 20.93 4.36 7.36
N ILE A 145 19.66 4.25 6.98
CA ILE A 145 18.83 5.40 6.61
C ILE A 145 18.63 6.28 7.85
N LYS A 146 19.08 7.53 7.78
CA LYS A 146 18.99 8.48 8.89
C LYS A 146 17.53 8.83 9.22
N PRO A 147 17.07 8.63 10.47
CA PRO A 147 15.78 9.14 10.90
C PRO A 147 15.73 10.68 10.84
N LEU A 148 14.69 11.23 10.22
CA LEU A 148 14.46 12.69 10.18
C LEU A 148 13.47 13.12 11.27
N PRO A 149 13.58 14.37 11.77
CA PRO A 149 12.56 14.94 12.65
C PRO A 149 11.19 14.96 11.96
N ARG A 150 10.14 14.60 12.69
CA ARG A 150 8.74 14.67 12.24
C ARG A 150 8.01 15.79 12.97
N THR A 151 7.01 16.37 12.32
CA THR A 151 6.07 17.30 12.97
C THR A 151 5.01 16.54 13.79
N GLN A 152 4.67 15.32 13.37
CA GLN A 152 3.74 14.44 14.08
C GLN A 152 4.40 13.93 15.38
N SER A 153 3.69 13.97 16.50
CA SER A 153 4.16 13.42 17.76
C SER A 153 4.09 11.89 17.78
N ILE A 154 4.74 11.28 18.76
CA ILE A 154 4.71 9.82 18.95
C ILE A 154 3.30 9.33 19.33
N GLU A 155 2.57 10.13 20.11
CA GLU A 155 1.19 9.86 20.52
C GLU A 155 0.24 9.94 19.32
N GLU A 156 0.40 10.94 18.47
CA GLU A 156 -0.37 11.07 17.22
C GLU A 156 -0.09 9.91 16.26
N LEU A 157 1.17 9.47 16.14
CA LEU A 157 1.47 8.27 15.36
C LEU A 157 0.81 7.04 15.96
N GLY A 158 0.92 6.84 17.28
CA GLY A 158 0.33 5.72 18.00
C GLY A 158 -1.17 5.60 17.79
N ALA A 159 -1.89 6.74 17.76
CA ALA A 159 -3.31 6.77 17.44
C ALA A 159 -3.64 6.34 16.00
N ASN A 160 -2.68 6.45 15.07
CA ASN A 160 -2.90 6.21 13.64
C ASN A 160 -2.37 4.85 13.13
N VAL A 161 -1.54 4.14 13.90
CA VAL A 161 -1.05 2.79 13.57
C VAL A 161 -1.77 1.74 14.41
N LEU A 162 -1.74 0.46 13.99
CA LEU A 162 -2.39 -0.64 14.71
C LEU A 162 -1.42 -1.30 15.71
N ILE A 163 -0.93 -0.53 16.71
CA ILE A 163 -0.04 -1.04 17.77
C ILE A 163 -0.83 -1.01 19.09
N CYS A 164 -1.51 -2.09 19.43
CA CYS A 164 -2.45 -2.12 20.53
C CYS A 164 -2.73 -3.54 21.03
N GLY A 165 -3.50 -3.66 22.12
CA GLY A 165 -3.97 -4.94 22.63
C GLY A 165 -5.06 -5.58 21.77
N VAL A 166 -5.40 -6.84 22.09
CA VAL A 166 -6.31 -7.68 21.30
C VAL A 166 -7.67 -7.03 21.05
N GLN A 167 -8.31 -6.50 22.11
CA GLN A 167 -9.68 -5.95 21.97
C GLN A 167 -9.69 -4.71 21.08
N GLU A 168 -8.78 -3.78 21.31
CA GLU A 168 -8.66 -2.59 20.47
C GLU A 168 -8.34 -2.95 19.00
N MET A 169 -7.50 -3.98 18.78
CA MET A 169 -7.20 -4.46 17.44
C MET A 169 -8.46 -4.95 16.72
N ILE A 170 -9.30 -5.73 17.42
CA ILE A 170 -10.58 -6.23 16.87
C ILE A 170 -11.49 -5.06 16.51
N ASP A 171 -11.62 -4.08 17.40
CA ASP A 171 -12.50 -2.92 17.19
C ASP A 171 -12.05 -2.11 15.97
N ARG A 172 -10.76 -1.81 15.85
CA ARG A 172 -10.18 -1.04 14.74
C ARG A 172 -10.21 -1.80 13.41
N LEU A 173 -10.02 -3.12 13.40
CA LEU A 173 -10.18 -3.94 12.20
C LEU A 173 -11.64 -4.03 11.77
N SER A 174 -12.59 -4.02 12.73
CA SER A 174 -14.03 -3.96 12.43
C SER A 174 -14.41 -2.65 11.75
N GLU A 175 -13.88 -1.51 12.21
CA GLU A 175 -14.05 -0.21 11.52
C GLU A 175 -13.56 -0.25 10.07
N TYR A 176 -12.43 -0.90 9.80
CA TYR A 176 -11.94 -1.05 8.42
C TYR A 176 -12.87 -1.91 7.55
N ALA A 177 -13.44 -2.96 8.12
CA ALA A 177 -14.42 -3.79 7.43
C ALA A 177 -15.71 -2.99 7.12
N GLU A 178 -16.17 -2.16 8.05
CA GLU A 178 -17.32 -1.26 7.84
C GLU A 178 -17.06 -0.21 6.77
N LEU A 179 -15.84 0.29 6.65
CA LEU A 179 -15.42 1.14 5.54
C LEU A 179 -15.38 0.42 4.18
N GLY A 180 -15.53 -0.91 4.16
CA GLY A 180 -15.51 -1.72 2.94
C GLY A 180 -14.11 -2.14 2.46
N ILE A 181 -13.11 -2.07 3.33
CA ILE A 181 -11.76 -2.59 3.05
C ILE A 181 -11.85 -4.12 3.00
N SER A 182 -11.38 -4.71 1.90
CA SER A 182 -11.50 -6.15 1.64
C SER A 182 -10.41 -6.98 2.30
N GLU A 183 -9.26 -6.38 2.59
CA GLU A 183 -8.07 -7.06 3.06
C GLU A 183 -7.15 -6.08 3.81
N VAL A 184 -6.53 -6.56 4.88
CA VAL A 184 -5.47 -5.83 5.59
C VAL A 184 -4.16 -6.57 5.44
N ILE A 185 -3.14 -5.87 4.96
CA ILE A 185 -1.77 -6.38 4.81
C ILE A 185 -0.96 -5.86 6.01
N ALA A 186 -0.61 -6.78 6.91
CA ALA A 186 0.14 -6.43 8.11
C ALA A 186 1.63 -6.23 7.82
N SER A 187 2.17 -5.08 8.26
CA SER A 187 3.60 -4.81 8.31
C SER A 187 4.01 -4.72 9.78
N SER A 188 4.64 -5.77 10.30
CA SER A 188 4.88 -5.94 11.74
C SER A 188 6.34 -5.75 12.16
N ASN A 189 7.24 -5.39 11.24
CA ASN A 189 8.66 -5.19 11.53
C ASN A 189 8.99 -3.71 11.62
N PHE A 190 9.24 -3.24 12.83
CA PHE A 190 9.69 -1.87 13.13
C PHE A 190 11.13 -1.83 13.66
N GLY A 191 11.88 -2.95 13.56
CA GLY A 191 13.25 -3.08 14.05
C GLY A 191 13.35 -3.77 15.41
N GLN A 192 12.29 -4.41 15.91
CA GLN A 192 12.33 -5.31 17.05
C GLN A 192 13.02 -6.63 16.70
N GLU A 193 13.35 -7.44 17.71
CA GLU A 193 13.91 -8.78 17.51
C GLU A 193 12.91 -9.69 16.77
N GLN A 194 13.43 -10.58 15.93
CA GLN A 194 12.60 -11.49 15.13
C GLN A 194 11.72 -12.39 16.01
N SER A 195 12.22 -12.87 17.14
CA SER A 195 11.46 -13.67 18.11
C SER A 195 10.21 -12.97 18.59
N GLU A 196 10.29 -11.67 18.88
CA GLU A 196 9.14 -10.86 19.32
C GLU A 196 8.05 -10.76 18.22
N THR A 197 8.45 -10.69 16.95
CA THR A 197 7.50 -10.67 15.82
C THR A 197 6.81 -12.03 15.63
N LEU A 198 7.51 -13.13 15.89
CA LEU A 198 6.96 -14.48 15.76
C LEU A 198 6.04 -14.89 16.94
N GLU A 199 6.15 -14.21 18.07
CA GLU A 199 5.34 -14.45 19.27
C GLU A 199 4.07 -13.56 19.36
N MET A 200 3.87 -12.70 18.41
CA MET A 200 2.77 -11.71 18.33
C MET A 200 1.38 -12.34 18.12
#